data_d6da0d38d783725b7f5d77a931a22f28
#
_entry.id   d6da0d38d783725b7f5d77a931a22f28
#
_cell.length_a   1.000
_cell.length_b   1.000
_cell.length_c   1.000
_cell.angle_alpha   90.00
_cell.angle_beta   90.00
_cell.angle_gamma   90.00
#
_symmetry.space_group_name_H-M   'P 1'
#
loop_
_entity.id
_entity.type
_entity.pdbx_description
1 polymer ?
#
loop_
_entity_poly.entity_id
_entity_poly.type
_entity_poly.pdbx_seq_one_letter_code
_entity_poly.pdbx_strand_id
1 'polypeptide(L)' 'MGKNYSTHLTKQIGENLLVAKLGELGIVASILAGNVPDIDILAYHPDGKSFPIQVKTQRKGS' A
#
# COMPACT_ATOMS: atom_id res chain seq x y z
N MET A 1 -6.45 -4.90 -22.44
CA MET A 1 -5.77 -5.38 -21.30
C MET A 1 -4.36 -5.46 -21.55
N GLY A 2 -3.54 -4.94 -20.93
CA GLY A 2 -2.17 -4.95 -21.24
C GLY A 2 -1.35 -5.17 -20.00
N LYS A 3 -0.08 -5.01 -20.17
CA LYS A 3 0.84 -5.16 -19.07
C LYS A 3 0.58 -4.15 -17.97
N ASN A 4 0.15 -2.95 -18.34
CA ASN A 4 -0.10 -1.90 -17.36
C ASN A 4 -1.22 -2.30 -16.41
N TYR A 5 -2.24 -2.95 -16.95
CA TYR A 5 -3.33 -3.40 -16.11
C TYR A 5 -2.85 -4.43 -15.10
N SER A 6 -2.07 -5.39 -15.53
CA SER A 6 -1.50 -6.38 -14.65
C SER A 6 -0.63 -5.76 -13.58
N THR A 7 0.17 -4.78 -13.95
CA THR A 7 1.07 -4.12 -13.01
C THR A 7 0.27 -3.38 -11.96
N HIS A 8 -0.79 -2.69 -12.37
CA HIS A 8 -1.65 -1.98 -11.44
C HIS A 8 -2.33 -2.93 -10.47
N LEU A 9 -2.79 -4.06 -10.96
CA LEU A 9 -3.43 -5.04 -10.09
C LEU A 9 -2.45 -5.60 -9.09
N THR A 10 -1.24 -5.90 -9.52
CA THR A 10 -0.22 -6.44 -8.62
C THR A 10 0.07 -5.46 -7.50
N LYS A 11 0.21 -4.19 -7.84
CA LYS A 11 0.48 -3.17 -6.85
C LYS A 11 -0.70 -3.03 -5.88
N GLN A 12 -1.90 -3.03 -6.42
CA GLN A 12 -3.10 -2.88 -5.62
C GLN A 12 -3.25 -4.05 -4.64
N ILE A 13 -2.98 -5.25 -5.10
CA ILE A 13 -3.02 -6.41 -4.23
C ILE A 13 -2.03 -6.27 -3.09
N GLY A 14 -0.81 -5.85 -3.40
CA GLY A 14 0.20 -5.65 -2.37
C GLY A 14 -0.23 -4.62 -1.33
N GLU A 15 -0.79 -3.51 -1.80
CA GLU A 15 -1.25 -2.47 -0.90
C GLU A 15 -2.37 -2.96 0.00
N ASN A 16 -3.32 -3.69 -0.57
CA ASN A 16 -4.44 -4.19 0.20
C ASN A 16 -4.02 -5.24 1.22
N LEU A 17 -3.07 -6.08 0.85
CA LEU A 17 -2.56 -7.08 1.79
C LEU A 17 -1.87 -6.39 2.97
N LEU A 18 -1.12 -5.35 2.70
CA LEU A 18 -0.44 -4.63 3.75
C LEU A 18 -1.43 -3.95 4.68
N VAL A 19 -2.46 -3.33 4.11
CA VAL A 19 -3.49 -2.69 4.92
C VAL A 19 -4.17 -3.72 5.82
N ALA A 20 -4.47 -4.89 5.28
CA ALA A 20 -5.09 -5.95 6.07
C ALA A 20 -4.17 -6.40 7.20
N LYS A 21 -2.90 -6.56 6.91
CA LYS A 21 -1.96 -7.00 7.92
C LYS A 21 -1.80 -5.96 9.02
N LEU A 22 -1.72 -4.70 8.64
CA LEU A 22 -1.63 -3.63 9.63
C LEU A 22 -2.87 -3.60 10.50
N GLY A 23 -4.03 -3.85 9.90
CA GLY A 23 -5.26 -3.91 10.67
C GLY A 23 -5.24 -5.01 11.71
N GLU A 24 -4.64 -6.15 11.38
CA GLU A 24 -4.50 -7.24 12.35
C GLU A 24 -3.66 -6.81 13.53
N LEU A 25 -2.73 -5.90 13.30
CA LEU A 25 -1.85 -5.38 14.35
C LEU A 25 -2.44 -4.18 15.08
N GLY A 26 -3.65 -3.80 14.73
CA GLY A 26 -4.31 -2.67 15.38
C GLY A 26 -3.97 -1.33 14.77
N ILE A 27 -3.39 -1.33 13.56
CA ILE A 27 -3.01 -0.09 12.88
C ILE A 27 -3.97 0.17 11.74
N VAL A 28 -4.59 1.35 11.74
CA VAL A 28 -5.48 1.73 10.65
C VAL A 28 -4.66 2.32 9.52
N ALA A 29 -4.93 1.88 8.31
CA ALA A 29 -4.16 2.35 7.16
C ALA A 29 -5.09 2.75 6.03
N SER A 30 -4.73 3.80 5.31
CA SER A 30 -5.48 4.29 4.16
C SER A 30 -4.60 4.28 2.93
N ILE A 31 -5.16 3.79 1.83
CA ILE A 31 -4.48 3.82 0.54
C ILE A 31 -4.73 5.18 -0.08
N LEU A 32 -3.65 5.87 -0.48
CA LEU A 32 -3.76 7.24 -0.97
C LEU A 32 -3.99 7.34 -2.47
N ALA A 33 -3.87 6.23 -3.16
CA ALA A 33 -4.23 6.15 -4.59
C ALA A 33 -3.54 7.20 -5.45
N GLY A 34 -2.27 7.47 -5.17
CA GLY A 34 -1.50 8.39 -6.00
C GLY A 34 -1.74 9.85 -5.74
N ASN A 35 -2.50 10.18 -4.70
CA ASN A 35 -2.77 11.58 -4.39
C ASN A 35 -1.56 12.29 -3.82
N VAL A 36 -0.64 11.55 -3.24
CA VAL A 36 0.57 12.12 -2.66
C VAL A 36 1.77 11.42 -3.29
N PRO A 37 2.71 12.17 -3.86
CA PRO A 37 3.88 11.55 -4.48
C PRO A 37 4.67 10.76 -3.46
N ASP A 38 5.12 9.58 -3.86
CA ASP A 38 6.01 8.73 -3.08
C ASP A 38 5.42 8.19 -1.79
N ILE A 39 4.13 8.39 -1.57
CA ILE A 39 3.46 7.81 -0.41
C ILE A 39 2.23 7.06 -0.92
N ASP A 40 2.22 5.76 -0.70
CA ASP A 40 1.12 4.92 -1.17
C ASP A 40 0.09 4.66 -0.09
N ILE A 41 0.53 4.57 1.15
CA ILE A 41 -0.35 4.25 2.27
C ILE A 41 0.01 5.16 3.44
N LEU A 42 -1.00 5.64 4.12
CA LEU A 42 -0.78 6.39 5.36
C LEU A 42 -1.34 5.56 6.51
N ALA A 43 -0.49 5.25 7.45
CA ALA A 43 -0.85 4.40 8.57
C ALA A 43 -1.01 5.22 9.84
N TYR A 44 -2.01 4.86 10.63
CA TYR A 44 -2.32 5.55 11.88
C TYR A 44 -2.25 4.55 13.03
N HIS A 45 -1.44 4.87 14.01
CA HIS A 45 -1.34 4.06 15.21
C HIS A 45 -2.34 4.56 16.26
N PRO A 46 -2.88 3.68 17.10
CA PRO A 46 -3.85 4.10 18.12
C PRO A 46 -3.36 5.17 19.08
N ASP A 47 -2.05 5.32 19.22
CA ASP A 47 -1.50 6.37 20.09
C ASP A 47 -1.53 7.75 19.45
N GLY A 48 -2.06 7.85 18.24
CA GLY A 48 -2.18 9.13 17.55
C GLY A 48 -1.08 9.43 16.57
N LYS A 49 -0.10 8.57 16.46
CA LYS A 49 0.99 8.78 15.51
C LYS A 49 0.61 8.25 14.15
N SER A 50 1.11 8.92 13.13
CA SER A 50 0.90 8.47 11.77
C SER A 50 2.24 8.39 11.05
N PHE A 51 2.33 7.52 10.06
CA PHE A 51 3.56 7.38 9.30
C PHE A 51 3.24 6.95 7.88
N PRO A 52 3.99 7.48 6.92
CA PRO A 52 3.78 7.15 5.52
C PRO A 52 4.51 5.85 5.16
N ILE A 53 3.93 5.13 4.22
CA ILE A 53 4.53 3.88 3.74
C ILE A 53 4.54 3.91 2.23
N GLN A 54 5.67 3.55 1.66
CA GLN A 54 5.77 3.36 0.24
C GLN A 54 5.89 1.88 -0.06
N VAL A 55 4.97 1.37 -0.85
CA VAL A 55 4.94 -0.04 -1.20
C VAL A 55 5.67 -0.24 -2.52
N LYS A 56 6.63 -1.14 -2.52
CA LYS A 56 7.33 -1.50 -3.74
C LYS A 56 7.14 -2.97 -3.99
N THR A 57 6.64 -3.29 -5.16
CA THR A 57 6.50 -4.67 -5.57
C THR A 57 7.54 -4.95 -6.62
N GLN A 58 8.25 -6.02 -6.43
CA GLN A 58 9.24 -6.45 -7.40
C GLN A 58 8.79 -7.71 -8.07
N ARG A 59 8.91 -7.73 -9.37
CA ARG A 59 8.58 -8.90 -10.14
C ARG A 59 9.88 -9.58 -10.49
N LYS A 60 10.04 -10.75 -9.94
CA LYS A 60 11.24 -11.50 -10.15
C LYS A 60 11.36 -11.90 -11.62
N GLY A 61 12.52 -11.69 -12.19
CA GLY A 61 12.77 -12.11 -13.54
C GLY A 61 12.25 -11.16 -14.60
N SER A 62 11.85 -9.97 -14.22
CA SER A 62 11.35 -9.01 -15.22
C SER A 62 12.36 -7.95 -15.49
#